data_ea1bf76ee1ab87f8c91bbac290566615
#
_entry.id   ea1bf76ee1ab87f8c91bbac290566615
#
_cell.length_a   1.000
_cell.length_b   1.000
_cell.length_c   1.000
_cell.angle_alpha   90.00
_cell.angle_beta   90.00
_cell.angle_gamma   90.00
#
_symmetry.space_group_name_H-M   'P 1'
#
loop_
_entity.id
_entity.type
_entity.pdbx_description
1 polymer ?
#
loop_
_entity_poly.entity_id
_entity_poly.type
_entity_poly.pdbx_seq_one_letter_code
_entity_poly.pdbx_strand_id
1 'polypeptide(L)'
;GAETETIVRSLALTMHQEGQVVLPLLELKQFDQYTTTHSSNVSVLTMGLAEYLGYAPREVRLLGVAGLLHDIGKVRVSQEVLVKPGKYTPEERAEMNRHPAEGARIILQRHRNMELAAVVAYEHHINLDGTGYPSLVYPRECHLASRLVHVVDIYDALCARRPYRDAFSPEAALRIVEEEAGRGLDPAMVQAFSTMIRQARIRRMSVDRAAVDVPAEIITR
;
A
#
# COMPACT_ATOMS: atom_id res chain seq x y z
N GLY A 1 -6.41 0.18 14.69
CA GLY A 1 -6.12 1.05 15.79
C GLY A 1 -4.71 0.91 16.35
N ALA A 2 -4.58 0.39 17.58
CA ALA A 2 -3.31 0.34 18.30
C ALA A 2 -2.20 -0.52 17.66
N GLU A 3 -2.57 -1.63 17.02
CA GLU A 3 -1.60 -2.52 16.35
C GLU A 3 -0.97 -1.85 15.11
N THR A 4 -1.77 -1.17 14.30
CA THR A 4 -1.27 -0.42 13.13
C THR A 4 -0.33 0.70 13.55
N GLU A 5 -0.66 1.39 14.66
CA GLU A 5 0.18 2.45 15.22
C GLU A 5 1.52 1.90 15.75
N THR A 6 1.51 0.72 16.36
CA THR A 6 2.73 0.04 16.84
C THR A 6 3.62 -0.39 15.67
N ILE A 7 3.05 -0.91 14.59
CA ILE A 7 3.79 -1.33 13.39
C ILE A 7 4.39 -0.10 12.67
N VAL A 8 3.61 0.97 12.49
CA VAL A 8 4.11 2.23 11.92
C VAL A 8 5.22 2.82 12.79
N ARG A 9 5.09 2.75 14.11
CA ARG A 9 6.11 3.20 15.04
C ARG A 9 7.38 2.34 14.98
N SER A 10 7.25 1.03 14.84
CA SER A 10 8.38 0.11 14.62
C SER A 10 9.08 0.38 13.29
N LEU A 11 8.33 0.60 12.21
CA LEU A 11 8.84 1.01 10.92
C LEU A 11 9.56 2.36 11.01
N ALA A 12 8.92 3.35 11.66
CA ALA A 12 9.52 4.66 11.89
C ALA A 12 10.83 4.60 12.71
N LEU A 13 10.91 3.72 13.72
CA LEU A 13 12.14 3.49 14.47
C LEU A 13 13.24 2.84 13.64
N THR A 14 12.90 1.88 12.78
CA THR A 14 13.83 1.26 11.83
C THR A 14 14.33 2.31 10.82
N MET A 15 13.44 3.19 10.36
CA MET A 15 13.76 4.28 9.46
C MET A 15 14.57 5.39 10.15
N HIS A 16 14.40 5.61 11.45
CA HIS A 16 15.16 6.59 12.22
C HIS A 16 16.63 6.20 12.40
N GLN A 17 16.93 4.91 12.46
CA GLN A 17 18.32 4.41 12.45
C GLN A 17 19.03 4.69 11.12
N GLU A 18 18.29 4.88 10.02
CA GLU A 18 18.80 5.26 8.71
C GLU A 18 18.63 6.77 8.40
N GLY A 19 18.14 7.57 9.36
CA GLY A 19 18.09 9.06 9.40
C GLY A 19 17.25 9.74 8.31
N GLN A 20 16.16 10.43 8.68
CA GLN A 20 15.43 11.47 7.94
C GLN A 20 14.14 11.14 7.16
N VAL A 21 13.54 9.96 7.26
CA VAL A 21 12.24 9.66 6.59
C VAL A 21 11.03 10.21 7.35
N VAL A 22 11.20 10.60 8.61
CA VAL A 22 10.10 11.04 9.50
C VAL A 22 9.44 12.34 9.01
N LEU A 23 10.21 13.28 8.45
CA LEU A 23 9.67 14.58 8.00
C LEU A 23 8.66 14.46 6.87
N PRO A 24 8.92 13.72 5.75
CA PRO A 24 7.92 13.53 4.70
C PRO A 24 6.65 12.83 5.15
N LEU A 25 6.75 11.89 6.09
CA LEU A 25 5.58 11.20 6.65
C LEU A 25 4.75 12.11 7.55
N LEU A 26 5.40 13.03 8.28
CA LEU A 26 4.71 14.05 9.07
C LEU A 26 4.02 15.08 8.17
N GLU A 27 4.65 15.46 7.05
CA GLU A 27 4.03 16.31 6.03
C GLU A 27 2.79 15.63 5.45
N LEU A 28 2.85 14.34 5.07
CA LEU A 28 1.69 13.57 4.61
C LEU A 28 0.55 13.57 5.64
N LYS A 29 0.86 13.38 6.90
CA LYS A 29 -0.14 13.38 7.99
C LYS A 29 -0.88 14.71 8.13
N GLN A 30 -0.25 15.81 7.79
CA GLN A 30 -0.88 17.14 7.82
C GLN A 30 -1.85 17.38 6.67
N PHE A 31 -1.65 16.70 5.53
CA PHE A 31 -2.42 16.98 4.30
C PHE A 31 -3.68 16.13 4.19
N ASP A 32 -3.65 14.86 4.56
CA ASP A 32 -4.82 13.99 4.48
C ASP A 32 -4.68 12.75 5.38
N GLN A 33 -5.61 12.62 6.33
CA GLN A 33 -5.68 11.45 7.21
C GLN A 33 -5.96 10.16 6.42
N TYR A 34 -6.70 10.26 5.32
CA TYR A 34 -6.98 9.13 4.44
C TYR A 34 -5.69 8.58 3.82
N THR A 35 -4.88 9.44 3.19
CA THR A 35 -3.61 9.03 2.56
C THR A 35 -2.66 8.38 3.57
N THR A 36 -2.58 8.91 4.80
CA THR A 36 -1.73 8.32 5.85
C THR A 36 -2.20 6.94 6.27
N THR A 37 -3.51 6.76 6.48
CA THR A 37 -4.08 5.44 6.85
C THR A 37 -3.87 4.43 5.73
N HIS A 38 -4.14 4.82 4.50
CA HIS A 38 -3.91 4.02 3.30
C HIS A 38 -2.45 3.59 3.18
N SER A 39 -1.50 4.51 3.22
CA SER A 39 -0.06 4.20 3.15
C SER A 39 0.38 3.23 4.24
N SER A 40 -0.16 3.37 5.47
CA SER A 40 0.10 2.45 6.58
C SER A 40 -0.46 1.04 6.30
N ASN A 41 -1.68 0.95 5.79
CA ASN A 41 -2.30 -0.32 5.43
C ASN A 41 -1.53 -1.01 4.29
N VAL A 42 -1.17 -0.26 3.25
CA VAL A 42 -0.36 -0.77 2.13
C VAL A 42 0.98 -1.30 2.63
N SER A 43 1.65 -0.59 3.54
CA SER A 43 2.90 -1.06 4.16
C SER A 43 2.72 -2.40 4.87
N VAL A 44 1.70 -2.52 5.74
CA VAL A 44 1.44 -3.74 6.52
C VAL A 44 1.08 -4.92 5.62
N LEU A 45 0.19 -4.71 4.66
CA LEU A 45 -0.22 -5.76 3.71
C LEU A 45 0.94 -6.19 2.79
N THR A 46 1.79 -5.24 2.38
CA THR A 46 3.01 -5.51 1.60
C THR A 46 3.97 -6.40 2.38
N MET A 47 4.21 -6.10 3.67
CA MET A 47 5.04 -6.95 4.52
C MET A 47 4.43 -8.34 4.68
N GLY A 48 3.13 -8.44 4.93
CA GLY A 48 2.44 -9.72 5.05
C GLY A 48 2.57 -10.57 3.78
N LEU A 49 2.41 -9.95 2.60
CA LEU A 49 2.59 -10.65 1.32
C LEU A 49 4.04 -11.07 1.09
N ALA A 50 5.01 -10.22 1.45
CA ALA A 50 6.42 -10.56 1.35
C ALA A 50 6.79 -11.74 2.28
N GLU A 51 6.30 -11.76 3.51
CA GLU A 51 6.47 -12.90 4.42
C GLU A 51 5.82 -14.17 3.86
N TYR A 52 4.60 -14.06 3.33
CA TYR A 52 3.89 -15.19 2.71
C TYR A 52 4.64 -15.77 1.51
N LEU A 53 5.33 -14.92 0.74
CA LEU A 53 6.18 -15.31 -0.38
C LEU A 53 7.58 -15.83 0.05
N GLY A 54 7.90 -15.81 1.34
CA GLY A 54 9.16 -16.33 1.89
C GLY A 54 10.35 -15.39 1.78
N TYR A 55 10.13 -14.08 1.63
CA TYR A 55 11.20 -13.07 1.65
C TYR A 55 11.91 -13.05 3.01
N ALA A 56 13.22 -12.78 3.00
CA ALA A 56 13.97 -12.62 4.23
C ALA A 56 13.51 -11.41 5.05
N PRO A 57 13.66 -11.41 6.39
CA PRO A 57 13.17 -10.32 7.25
C PRO A 57 13.67 -8.92 6.85
N ARG A 58 14.87 -8.82 6.30
CA ARG A 58 15.42 -7.56 5.79
C ARG A 58 14.65 -7.07 4.56
N GLU A 59 14.35 -7.95 3.64
CA GLU A 59 13.61 -7.64 2.41
C GLU A 59 12.15 -7.27 2.74
N VAL A 60 11.52 -7.98 3.68
CA VAL A 60 10.18 -7.66 4.19
C VAL A 60 10.13 -6.22 4.71
N ARG A 61 11.12 -5.80 5.50
CA ARG A 61 11.19 -4.42 5.99
C ARG A 61 11.37 -3.41 4.87
N LEU A 62 12.25 -3.66 3.90
CA LEU A 62 12.47 -2.77 2.76
C LEU A 62 11.19 -2.61 1.91
N LEU A 63 10.48 -3.71 1.69
CA LEU A 63 9.19 -3.70 0.99
C LEU A 63 8.12 -2.96 1.78
N GLY A 64 8.08 -3.11 3.11
CA GLY A 64 7.18 -2.34 3.98
C GLY A 64 7.44 -0.83 3.90
N VAL A 65 8.70 -0.42 3.90
CA VAL A 65 9.10 0.99 3.71
C VAL A 65 8.69 1.48 2.33
N ALA A 66 8.90 0.69 1.28
CA ALA A 66 8.50 1.04 -0.07
C ALA A 66 6.97 1.22 -0.17
N GLY A 67 6.18 0.31 0.41
CA GLY A 67 4.73 0.45 0.49
C GLY A 67 4.27 1.67 1.31
N LEU A 68 5.00 2.03 2.39
CA LEU A 68 4.68 3.21 3.18
C LEU A 68 4.90 4.51 2.39
N LEU A 69 5.91 4.55 1.54
CA LEU A 69 6.35 5.76 0.82
C LEU A 69 5.84 5.84 -0.62
N HIS A 70 5.10 4.83 -1.12
CA HIS A 70 4.69 4.78 -2.53
C HIS A 70 3.99 6.07 -2.99
N ASP A 71 3.19 6.66 -2.14
CA ASP A 71 2.36 7.84 -2.38
C ASP A 71 2.97 9.17 -1.88
N ILE A 72 4.23 9.19 -1.40
CA ILE A 72 4.83 10.39 -0.78
C ILE A 72 4.80 11.61 -1.70
N GLY A 73 4.81 11.41 -3.00
CA GLY A 73 4.75 12.48 -3.99
C GLY A 73 3.45 13.28 -3.98
N LYS A 74 2.40 12.79 -3.35
CA LYS A 74 1.12 13.52 -3.18
C LYS A 74 1.27 14.82 -2.38
N VAL A 75 2.35 15.00 -1.62
CA VAL A 75 2.69 16.29 -0.98
C VAL A 75 2.96 17.42 -2.00
N ARG A 76 3.13 17.08 -3.28
CA ARG A 76 3.30 18.04 -4.38
C ARG A 76 2.03 18.28 -5.18
N VAL A 77 0.96 17.62 -4.85
CA VAL A 77 -0.38 17.83 -5.43
C VAL A 77 -1.09 18.92 -4.64
N SER A 78 -1.78 19.84 -5.31
CA SER A 78 -2.56 20.87 -4.63
C SER A 78 -3.64 20.26 -3.75
N GLN A 79 -3.92 20.89 -2.62
CA GLN A 79 -4.91 20.40 -1.68
C GLN A 79 -6.31 20.31 -2.33
N GLU A 80 -6.63 21.24 -3.20
CA GLU A 80 -7.90 21.29 -3.94
C GLU A 80 -8.11 20.02 -4.79
N VAL A 81 -7.05 19.56 -5.48
CA VAL A 81 -7.07 18.34 -6.28
C VAL A 81 -7.06 17.10 -5.38
N LEU A 82 -6.26 17.10 -4.32
CA LEU A 82 -6.10 15.95 -3.43
C LEU A 82 -7.40 15.56 -2.73
N VAL A 83 -8.18 16.56 -2.26
CA VAL A 83 -9.42 16.33 -1.49
C VAL A 83 -10.68 16.47 -2.35
N LYS A 84 -10.58 16.63 -3.66
CA LYS A 84 -11.71 16.86 -4.55
C LYS A 84 -12.73 15.71 -4.49
N PRO A 85 -13.99 15.98 -4.12
CA PRO A 85 -15.04 14.99 -4.21
C PRO A 85 -15.50 14.85 -5.67
N GLY A 86 -15.17 13.75 -6.33
CA GLY A 86 -15.65 13.45 -7.69
C GLY A 86 -14.55 13.24 -8.72
N LYS A 87 -14.92 13.39 -10.00
CA LYS A 87 -14.01 13.16 -11.11
C LYS A 87 -13.07 14.34 -11.32
N TYR A 88 -11.82 14.07 -11.62
CA TYR A 88 -10.82 15.05 -12.03
C TYR A 88 -11.09 15.59 -13.43
N THR A 89 -10.81 16.87 -13.66
CA THR A 89 -10.63 17.40 -15.02
C THR A 89 -9.36 16.80 -15.65
N PRO A 90 -9.14 16.96 -16.97
CA PRO A 90 -7.88 16.53 -17.59
C PRO A 90 -6.63 17.16 -16.93
N GLU A 91 -6.70 18.43 -16.55
CA GLU A 91 -5.60 19.19 -15.92
C GLU A 91 -5.32 18.68 -14.50
N GLU A 92 -6.37 18.48 -13.69
CA GLU A 92 -6.26 17.92 -12.35
C GLU A 92 -5.75 16.47 -12.39
N ARG A 93 -6.18 15.69 -13.38
CA ARG A 93 -5.65 14.34 -13.62
C ARG A 93 -4.17 14.39 -13.97
N ALA A 94 -3.75 15.30 -14.82
CA ALA A 94 -2.34 15.48 -15.17
C ALA A 94 -1.52 15.90 -13.97
N GLU A 95 -2.06 16.74 -13.07
CA GLU A 95 -1.41 17.10 -11.82
C GLU A 95 -1.27 15.89 -10.89
N MET A 96 -2.36 15.15 -10.65
CA MET A 96 -2.34 13.94 -9.82
C MET A 96 -1.36 12.90 -10.37
N ASN A 97 -1.33 12.67 -11.68
CA ASN A 97 -0.46 11.67 -12.29
C ASN A 97 1.04 11.98 -12.20
N ARG A 98 1.43 13.15 -11.69
CA ARG A 98 2.85 13.49 -11.44
C ARG A 98 3.38 12.93 -10.13
N HIS A 99 2.50 12.53 -9.15
CA HIS A 99 2.96 12.12 -7.83
C HIS A 99 3.95 10.94 -7.84
N PRO A 100 3.90 9.94 -8.76
CA PRO A 100 4.89 8.88 -8.76
C PRO A 100 6.31 9.40 -9.04
N ALA A 101 6.46 10.26 -10.05
CA ALA A 101 7.75 10.85 -10.38
C ALA A 101 8.24 11.81 -9.29
N GLU A 102 7.35 12.62 -8.71
CA GLU A 102 7.68 13.50 -7.59
C GLU A 102 8.06 12.71 -6.33
N GLY A 103 7.37 11.59 -6.06
CA GLY A 103 7.69 10.70 -4.96
C GLY A 103 9.09 10.10 -5.07
N ALA A 104 9.43 9.55 -6.23
CA ALA A 104 10.76 9.04 -6.50
C ALA A 104 11.84 10.12 -6.32
N ARG A 105 11.59 11.34 -6.83
CA ARG A 105 12.49 12.49 -6.70
C ARG A 105 12.69 12.88 -5.24
N ILE A 106 11.63 12.99 -4.44
CA ILE A 106 11.69 13.32 -3.02
C ILE A 106 12.53 12.30 -2.27
N ILE A 107 12.32 11.00 -2.53
CA ILE A 107 13.04 9.91 -1.87
C ILE A 107 14.53 10.00 -2.22
N LEU A 108 14.89 10.07 -3.48
CA LEU A 108 16.29 10.08 -3.93
C LEU A 108 17.06 11.33 -3.50
N GLN A 109 16.40 12.48 -3.39
CA GLN A 109 17.05 13.72 -2.92
C GLN A 109 17.41 13.67 -1.44
N ARG A 110 16.63 12.94 -0.64
CA ARG A 110 16.77 12.93 0.82
C ARG A 110 17.50 11.69 1.34
N HIS A 111 17.52 10.60 0.57
CA HIS A 111 18.00 9.28 1.03
C HIS A 111 18.73 8.50 -0.05
N ARG A 112 20.05 8.39 0.10
CA ARG A 112 20.90 7.68 -0.87
C ARG A 112 20.74 6.16 -0.86
N ASN A 113 20.08 5.58 0.15
CA ASN A 113 19.97 4.12 0.34
C ASN A 113 18.53 3.62 0.25
N MET A 114 17.65 4.36 -0.43
CA MET A 114 16.23 4.00 -0.54
C MET A 114 15.80 3.84 -2.01
N GLU A 115 16.69 3.31 -2.84
CA GLU A 115 16.45 3.12 -4.28
C GLU A 115 15.22 2.26 -4.53
N LEU A 116 15.02 1.19 -3.74
CA LEU A 116 13.85 0.33 -3.87
C LEU A 116 12.54 1.10 -3.64
N ALA A 117 12.49 1.94 -2.61
CA ALA A 117 11.32 2.76 -2.33
C ALA A 117 11.08 3.80 -3.43
N ALA A 118 12.15 4.39 -4.00
CA ALA A 118 12.04 5.32 -5.12
C ALA A 118 11.52 4.63 -6.39
N VAL A 119 11.99 3.43 -6.67
CA VAL A 119 11.50 2.62 -7.81
C VAL A 119 10.02 2.30 -7.62
N VAL A 120 9.61 1.85 -6.44
CA VAL A 120 8.20 1.55 -6.15
C VAL A 120 7.34 2.80 -6.24
N ALA A 121 7.78 3.94 -5.69
CA ALA A 121 7.07 5.20 -5.79
C ALA A 121 6.85 5.63 -7.24
N TYR A 122 7.84 5.40 -8.11
CA TYR A 122 7.74 5.72 -9.54
C TYR A 122 6.81 4.77 -10.30
N GLU A 123 6.84 3.47 -10.01
CA GLU A 123 6.25 2.42 -10.86
C GLU A 123 4.87 1.94 -10.40
N HIS A 124 4.42 2.21 -9.18
CA HIS A 124 3.25 1.55 -8.57
C HIS A 124 1.92 1.77 -9.31
N HIS A 125 1.85 2.67 -10.27
CA HIS A 125 0.70 2.88 -11.15
C HIS A 125 0.95 2.45 -12.60
N ILE A 126 2.06 1.77 -12.88
CA ILE A 126 2.33 1.20 -14.20
C ILE A 126 1.77 -0.22 -14.21
N ASN A 127 0.86 -0.47 -15.14
CA ASN A 127 0.23 -1.76 -15.33
C ASN A 127 1.20 -2.81 -15.90
N LEU A 128 0.87 -4.08 -15.74
CA LEU A 128 1.66 -5.19 -16.29
C LEU A 128 1.84 -5.10 -17.81
N ASP A 129 0.82 -4.61 -18.51
CA ASP A 129 0.82 -4.39 -19.96
C ASP A 129 1.57 -3.11 -20.40
N GLY A 130 2.15 -2.37 -19.47
CA GLY A 130 2.87 -1.12 -19.71
C GLY A 130 1.99 0.12 -19.83
N THR A 131 0.68 -0.01 -19.71
CA THR A 131 -0.24 1.14 -19.59
C THR A 131 -0.19 1.75 -18.19
N GLY A 132 -0.99 2.78 -17.94
CA GLY A 132 -0.97 3.50 -16.64
C GLY A 132 -0.04 4.72 -16.68
N TYR A 133 0.50 5.10 -15.54
CA TYR A 133 1.38 6.28 -15.42
C TYR A 133 2.44 6.11 -14.32
N PRO A 134 3.60 6.78 -14.45
CA PRO A 134 4.04 7.54 -15.62
C PRO A 134 4.34 6.62 -16.81
N SER A 135 4.23 7.15 -18.03
CA SER A 135 4.60 6.40 -19.23
C SER A 135 6.10 6.10 -19.25
N LEU A 136 6.47 4.88 -19.51
CA LEU A 136 7.86 4.48 -19.68
C LEU A 136 8.39 4.95 -21.03
N VAL A 137 9.59 5.55 -21.04
CA VAL A 137 10.26 5.98 -22.29
C VAL A 137 10.66 4.78 -23.15
N TYR A 138 11.05 3.68 -22.49
CA TYR A 138 11.37 2.41 -23.15
C TYR A 138 10.55 1.29 -22.49
N PRO A 139 9.98 0.36 -23.29
CA PRO A 139 9.29 -0.81 -22.77
C PRO A 139 10.25 -1.63 -21.87
N ARG A 140 9.85 -1.87 -20.64
CA ARG A 140 10.54 -2.75 -19.70
C ARG A 140 9.55 -3.26 -18.67
N GLU A 141 9.87 -4.38 -18.05
CA GLU A 141 9.10 -4.84 -16.91
C GLU A 141 9.35 -3.95 -15.68
N CYS A 142 8.28 -3.69 -14.93
CA CYS A 142 8.39 -3.04 -13.62
C CYS A 142 9.07 -3.98 -12.63
N HIS A 143 9.74 -3.40 -11.65
CA HIS A 143 10.37 -4.14 -10.56
C HIS A 143 9.35 -5.00 -9.82
N LEU A 144 9.76 -6.19 -9.37
CA LEU A 144 8.87 -7.13 -8.67
C LEU A 144 8.21 -6.51 -7.43
N ALA A 145 8.96 -5.69 -6.68
CA ALA A 145 8.43 -4.94 -5.54
C ALA A 145 7.30 -3.97 -5.94
N SER A 146 7.43 -3.31 -7.09
CA SER A 146 6.41 -2.40 -7.60
C SER A 146 5.13 -3.16 -7.99
N ARG A 147 5.28 -4.32 -8.64
CA ARG A 147 4.15 -5.20 -8.98
C ARG A 147 3.44 -5.74 -7.74
N LEU A 148 4.20 -6.07 -6.68
CA LEU A 148 3.66 -6.50 -5.40
C LEU A 148 2.87 -5.37 -4.73
N VAL A 149 3.45 -4.18 -4.61
CA VAL A 149 2.79 -3.01 -4.01
C VAL A 149 1.55 -2.60 -4.81
N HIS A 150 1.57 -2.68 -6.14
CA HIS A 150 0.44 -2.34 -7.00
C HIS A 150 -0.81 -3.18 -6.68
N VAL A 151 -0.66 -4.49 -6.48
CA VAL A 151 -1.77 -5.38 -6.07
C VAL A 151 -2.35 -4.97 -4.73
N VAL A 152 -1.48 -4.71 -3.76
CA VAL A 152 -1.87 -4.31 -2.40
C VAL A 152 -2.55 -2.95 -2.38
N ASP A 153 -2.01 -1.98 -3.11
CA ASP A 153 -2.55 -0.62 -3.24
C ASP A 153 -3.98 -0.63 -3.78
N ILE A 154 -4.21 -1.32 -4.90
CA ILE A 154 -5.56 -1.43 -5.48
C ILE A 154 -6.52 -2.09 -4.49
N TYR A 155 -6.13 -3.17 -3.82
CA TYR A 155 -6.97 -3.85 -2.85
C TYR A 155 -7.36 -2.93 -1.68
N ASP A 156 -6.39 -2.26 -1.05
CA ASP A 156 -6.68 -1.35 0.06
C ASP A 156 -7.55 -0.17 -0.38
N ALA A 157 -7.26 0.40 -1.55
CA ALA A 157 -8.08 1.45 -2.14
C ALA A 157 -9.53 1.02 -2.41
N LEU A 158 -9.79 -0.24 -2.75
CA LEU A 158 -11.13 -0.80 -2.91
C LEU A 158 -11.83 -1.00 -1.55
N CYS A 159 -11.10 -1.43 -0.54
CA CYS A 159 -11.61 -1.67 0.81
C CYS A 159 -11.85 -0.36 1.61
N ALA A 160 -11.34 0.76 1.15
CA ALA A 160 -11.50 2.05 1.80
C ALA A 160 -12.81 2.75 1.37
N ARG A 161 -13.49 3.37 2.34
CA ARG A 161 -14.62 4.26 2.06
C ARG A 161 -14.12 5.57 1.48
N ARG A 162 -14.74 6.02 0.39
CA ARG A 162 -14.45 7.31 -0.25
C ARG A 162 -15.71 8.19 -0.25
N PRO A 163 -15.59 9.52 -0.35
CA PRO A 163 -16.76 10.43 -0.32
C PRO A 163 -17.85 10.10 -1.36
N TYR A 164 -17.47 9.44 -2.45
CA TYR A 164 -18.34 9.11 -3.60
C TYR A 164 -18.57 7.61 -3.80
N ARG A 165 -18.06 6.75 -2.89
CA ARG A 165 -18.17 5.28 -3.00
C ARG A 165 -18.02 4.61 -1.63
N ASP A 166 -18.94 3.71 -1.31
CA ASP A 166 -18.80 2.82 -0.17
C ASP A 166 -17.64 1.85 -0.33
N ALA A 167 -17.11 1.36 0.78
CA ALA A 167 -16.06 0.35 0.79
C ALA A 167 -16.61 -0.97 0.22
N PHE A 168 -15.84 -1.62 -0.63
CA PHE A 168 -16.12 -3.01 -1.00
C PHE A 168 -15.84 -3.95 0.18
N SER A 169 -16.59 -5.03 0.26
CA SER A 169 -16.20 -6.11 1.16
C SER A 169 -14.84 -6.69 0.72
N PRO A 170 -14.06 -7.26 1.64
CA PRO A 170 -12.76 -7.85 1.29
C PRO A 170 -12.85 -8.87 0.17
N GLU A 171 -13.91 -9.69 0.13
CA GLU A 171 -14.08 -10.69 -0.93
C GLU A 171 -14.48 -10.06 -2.28
N ALA A 172 -15.27 -8.99 -2.26
CA ALA A 172 -15.60 -8.25 -3.48
C ALA A 172 -14.36 -7.54 -4.04
N ALA A 173 -13.53 -6.96 -3.18
CA ALA A 173 -12.26 -6.35 -3.57
C ALA A 173 -11.29 -7.37 -4.17
N LEU A 174 -11.18 -8.58 -3.58
CA LEU A 174 -10.35 -9.64 -4.14
C LEU A 174 -10.81 -10.07 -5.54
N ARG A 175 -12.13 -10.20 -5.77
CA ARG A 175 -12.63 -10.52 -7.12
C ARG A 175 -12.24 -9.50 -8.15
N ILE A 176 -12.34 -8.21 -7.82
CA ILE A 176 -11.92 -7.12 -8.74
C ILE A 176 -10.42 -7.21 -9.03
N VAL A 177 -9.60 -7.46 -8.02
CA VAL A 177 -8.15 -7.65 -8.16
C VAL A 177 -7.84 -8.87 -9.04
N GLU A 178 -8.58 -9.98 -8.88
CA GLU A 178 -8.42 -11.20 -9.67
C GLU A 178 -8.82 -11.00 -11.15
N GLU A 179 -9.84 -10.18 -11.42
CA GLU A 179 -10.25 -9.82 -12.78
C GLU A 179 -9.21 -9.00 -13.55
N GLU A 180 -8.35 -8.27 -12.84
CA GLU A 180 -7.27 -7.47 -13.44
C GLU A 180 -5.97 -8.28 -13.63
N ALA A 181 -5.89 -9.53 -13.17
CA ALA A 181 -4.72 -10.38 -13.31
C ALA A 181 -4.37 -10.65 -14.78
N GLY A 182 -3.11 -10.44 -15.16
CA GLY A 182 -2.61 -10.65 -16.51
C GLY A 182 -2.78 -9.44 -17.45
N ARG A 183 -3.51 -8.41 -17.05
CA ARG A 183 -3.65 -7.14 -17.78
C ARG A 183 -3.03 -5.99 -16.99
N GLY A 184 -3.65 -5.58 -15.92
CA GLY A 184 -3.15 -4.51 -15.04
C GLY A 184 -2.20 -5.04 -13.99
N LEU A 185 -2.49 -6.21 -13.43
CA LEU A 185 -1.81 -6.79 -12.28
C LEU A 185 -1.05 -8.07 -12.61
N ASP A 186 0.06 -8.28 -11.90
CA ASP A 186 0.86 -9.51 -11.99
C ASP A 186 0.07 -10.71 -11.47
N PRO A 187 -0.20 -11.76 -12.30
CA PRO A 187 -1.03 -12.89 -11.90
C PRO A 187 -0.47 -13.67 -10.71
N ALA A 188 0.86 -13.80 -10.60
CA ALA A 188 1.50 -14.52 -9.50
C ALA A 188 1.33 -13.75 -8.18
N MET A 189 1.46 -12.42 -8.20
CA MET A 189 1.23 -11.56 -7.05
C MET A 189 -0.23 -11.57 -6.63
N VAL A 190 -1.16 -11.50 -7.59
CA VAL A 190 -2.61 -11.58 -7.32
C VAL A 190 -2.97 -12.91 -6.67
N GLN A 191 -2.49 -14.04 -7.20
CA GLN A 191 -2.76 -15.36 -6.65
C GLN A 191 -2.24 -15.49 -5.21
N ALA A 192 -1.00 -15.08 -4.96
CA ALA A 192 -0.39 -15.15 -3.64
C ALA A 192 -1.16 -14.28 -2.64
N PHE A 193 -1.48 -13.03 -3.03
CA PHE A 193 -2.19 -12.08 -2.18
C PHE A 193 -3.61 -12.57 -1.83
N SER A 194 -4.38 -13.00 -2.82
CA SER A 194 -5.74 -13.52 -2.61
C SER A 194 -5.75 -14.73 -1.68
N THR A 195 -4.79 -15.65 -1.86
CA THR A 195 -4.65 -16.82 -0.99
C THR A 195 -4.30 -16.41 0.43
N MET A 196 -3.34 -15.53 0.61
CA MET A 196 -2.93 -15.00 1.93
C MET A 196 -4.11 -14.36 2.68
N ILE A 197 -4.87 -13.48 2.02
CA ILE A 197 -6.01 -12.79 2.65
C ILE A 197 -7.10 -13.78 3.04
N ARG A 198 -7.45 -14.74 2.18
CA ARG A 198 -8.45 -15.77 2.49
C ARG A 198 -8.02 -16.66 3.66
N GLN A 199 -6.75 -17.07 3.71
CA GLN A 199 -6.22 -17.85 4.82
C GLN A 199 -6.25 -17.09 6.15
N ALA A 200 -5.86 -15.83 6.15
CA ALA A 200 -5.90 -14.97 7.35
C ALA A 200 -7.33 -14.82 7.89
N ARG A 201 -8.32 -14.67 7.00
CA ARG A 201 -9.75 -14.60 7.38
C ARG A 201 -10.27 -15.90 7.99
N ILE A 202 -9.92 -17.04 7.41
CA ILE A 202 -10.31 -18.36 7.95
C ILE A 202 -9.74 -18.55 9.35
N ARG A 203 -8.46 -18.21 9.57
CA ARG A 203 -7.83 -18.30 10.89
C ARG A 203 -8.53 -17.41 11.91
N ARG A 204 -8.88 -16.18 11.55
CA ARG A 204 -9.62 -15.26 12.44
C ARG A 204 -10.97 -15.82 12.82
N MET A 205 -11.76 -16.32 11.88
CA MET A 205 -13.07 -16.94 12.15
C MET A 205 -12.96 -18.17 13.06
N SER A 206 -11.89 -18.95 12.93
CA SER A 206 -11.63 -20.11 13.79
C SER A 206 -11.30 -19.69 15.23
N VAL A 207 -10.50 -18.63 15.40
CA VAL A 207 -10.18 -18.05 16.72
C VAL A 207 -11.42 -17.47 17.39
N ASP A 208 -12.23 -16.71 16.64
CA ASP A 208 -13.46 -16.11 17.16
C ASP A 208 -14.47 -17.20 17.60
N ARG A 209 -14.58 -18.31 16.87
CA ARG A 209 -15.40 -19.47 17.27
C ARG A 209 -14.87 -20.14 18.55
N ALA A 210 -13.56 -20.39 18.62
CA ALA A 210 -12.95 -20.98 19.81
C ALA A 210 -13.09 -20.09 21.06
N ALA A 211 -13.10 -18.77 20.91
CA ALA A 211 -13.32 -17.81 21.99
C ALA A 211 -14.79 -17.80 22.51
N VAL A 212 -15.75 -18.14 21.64
CA VAL A 212 -17.18 -18.23 22.01
C VAL A 212 -17.49 -19.56 22.74
N ASP A 213 -16.73 -20.61 22.47
CA ASP A 213 -16.91 -21.94 23.08
C ASP A 213 -16.21 -22.11 24.44
N VAL A 214 -15.61 -21.06 25.02
CA VAL A 214 -15.08 -21.11 26.40
C VAL A 214 -16.24 -21.00 27.39
N PRO A 215 -16.54 -22.03 28.18
CA PRO A 215 -17.62 -21.99 29.17
C PRO A 215 -17.37 -20.85 30.18
N ALA A 216 -18.41 -20.10 30.49
CA ALA A 216 -18.38 -18.96 31.42
C ALA A 216 -17.90 -19.30 32.85
N GLU A 217 -17.65 -20.56 33.16
CA GLU A 217 -17.26 -21.06 34.50
C GLU A 217 -15.78 -20.83 34.85
N ILE A 218 -14.93 -20.34 33.93
CA ILE A 218 -13.50 -20.14 34.19
C ILE A 218 -13.18 -18.68 34.59
N ILE A 219 -14.14 -17.76 34.56
CA ILE A 219 -13.90 -16.33 34.85
C ILE A 219 -14.11 -15.97 36.34
N THR A 220 -14.51 -16.93 37.18
CA THR A 220 -14.72 -16.69 38.63
C THR A 220 -13.85 -17.61 39.50
N ARG A 221 -12.54 -17.44 39.42
CA ARG A 221 -11.62 -17.81 40.53
C ARG A 221 -10.45 -16.85 40.59
#